data_4e98dc926a5d4e6df4675fade48e2855
#
_entry.id   4e98dc926a5d4e6df4675fade48e2855
#
_cell.length_a   1.000
_cell.length_b   1.000
_cell.length_c   1.000
_cell.angle_alpha   90.00
_cell.angle_beta   90.00
_cell.angle_gamma   90.00
#
_symmetry.space_group_name_H-M   'P 1'
#
loop_
_entity.id
_entity.type
_entity.pdbx_description
1 polymer ?
#
loop_
_entity_poly.entity_id
_entity_poly.type
_entity_poly.pdbx_seq_one_letter_code
_entity_poly.pdbx_strand_id
1 'polypeptide(L)'
;MKKLIYLDYAATTPVSKEVFDFMKKYFIKDYGNPSSLHLLGQKALKAVDFSRNKIKEIINADYFREIIFTSGATESNNLAIKGLAFYYFYRFKIKPHIVSSSIEHPSILEVLKDLEKLGLIEYTLVKPEKNGIIDIDKILNSIKENTILITLHYVNSEIGTIQKVKELGERIKEINKNSDIEIIFHTDAAQAPLTEDISIKNLNVDMMTLSSHKIYGPKGIACLYKKEKIILERLISGSEQEFELRAGTENVPLIVGFSKALEIAYINREKNKEYLKEIRDYFINRLIEENIKFEINGDLENSTPKILNLYFPQKTSQEILIYLDSKGIMVSPGMACKARALSPSYIIEELYPNTDRAEKSIRFSFGLETKKKDLDYVVKALKKFLT
;
A
#
# COMPACT_ATOMS: atom_id res chain seq x y z
N MET A 1 21.69 3.94 -26.58
CA MET A 1 21.29 3.63 -25.20
C MET A 1 20.53 2.30 -25.19
N LYS A 2 20.81 1.39 -24.25
CA LYS A 2 20.00 0.17 -24.07
C LYS A 2 18.56 0.62 -23.73
N LYS A 3 17.55 -0.01 -24.34
CA LYS A 3 16.15 0.22 -24.01
C LYS A 3 15.93 -0.23 -22.55
N LEU A 4 15.41 0.65 -21.70
CA LEU A 4 15.04 0.32 -20.35
C LEU A 4 13.56 -0.06 -20.28
N ILE A 5 13.25 -1.22 -19.70
CA ILE A 5 11.90 -1.72 -19.51
C ILE A 5 11.66 -1.86 -18.01
N TYR A 6 10.80 -1.00 -17.47
CA TYR A 6 10.49 -1.00 -16.05
C TYR A 6 9.24 -1.82 -15.78
N LEU A 7 9.39 -2.90 -15.02
CA LEU A 7 8.33 -3.80 -14.57
C LEU A 7 8.34 -3.96 -13.04
N ASP A 8 8.66 -2.87 -12.33
CA ASP A 8 8.66 -2.82 -10.86
C ASP A 8 7.79 -1.67 -10.32
N TYR A 9 6.65 -1.43 -10.96
CA TYR A 9 5.72 -0.36 -10.59
C TYR A 9 5.06 -0.55 -9.22
N ALA A 10 5.10 -1.75 -8.64
CA ALA A 10 4.66 -1.98 -7.26
C ALA A 10 5.65 -1.44 -6.23
N ALA A 11 6.94 -1.31 -6.57
CA ALA A 11 7.93 -0.68 -5.70
C ALA A 11 7.77 0.84 -5.69
N THR A 12 7.66 1.46 -6.85
CA THR A 12 7.40 2.91 -7.01
C THR A 12 7.00 3.22 -8.45
N THR A 13 6.38 4.38 -8.67
CA THR A 13 6.10 4.89 -10.02
C THR A 13 6.88 6.18 -10.29
N PRO A 14 7.12 6.57 -11.54
CA PRO A 14 7.55 7.93 -11.86
C PRO A 14 6.45 8.93 -11.49
N VAL A 15 6.82 10.17 -11.22
CA VAL A 15 5.83 11.25 -11.10
C VAL A 15 5.31 11.56 -12.51
N SER A 16 3.99 11.58 -12.70
CA SER A 16 3.43 11.92 -14.01
C SER A 16 3.70 13.39 -14.34
N LYS A 17 3.82 13.67 -15.65
CA LYS A 17 4.07 15.05 -16.11
C LYS A 17 2.98 16.01 -15.62
N GLU A 18 1.72 15.62 -15.67
CA GLU A 18 0.59 16.43 -15.22
C GLU A 18 0.70 16.77 -13.72
N VAL A 19 1.03 15.79 -12.89
CA VAL A 19 1.24 15.98 -11.45
C VAL A 19 2.43 16.89 -11.20
N PHE A 20 3.55 16.67 -11.88
CA PHE A 20 4.74 17.52 -11.74
C PHE A 20 4.44 18.97 -12.14
N ASP A 21 3.79 19.19 -13.29
CA ASP A 21 3.43 20.52 -13.75
C ASP A 21 2.47 21.24 -12.80
N PHE A 22 1.60 20.50 -12.11
CA PHE A 22 0.68 21.05 -11.13
C PHE A 22 1.38 21.47 -9.82
N MET A 23 2.34 20.67 -9.33
CA MET A 23 3.00 20.92 -8.04
C MET A 23 4.19 21.88 -8.14
N LYS A 24 4.87 22.03 -9.27
CA LYS A 24 6.15 22.75 -9.42
C LYS A 24 6.11 24.20 -8.97
N LYS A 25 4.99 24.91 -9.11
CA LYS A 25 4.87 26.31 -8.69
C LYS A 25 5.03 26.51 -7.18
N TYR A 26 4.69 25.51 -6.38
CA TYR A 26 4.78 25.57 -4.92
C TYR A 26 6.22 25.42 -4.40
N PHE A 27 7.17 25.02 -5.25
CA PHE A 27 8.59 25.02 -4.91
C PHE A 27 9.25 26.38 -5.09
N ILE A 28 8.73 27.22 -6.02
CA ILE A 28 9.46 28.43 -6.49
C ILE A 28 8.63 29.68 -6.33
N LYS A 29 7.33 29.65 -6.61
CA LYS A 29 6.45 30.84 -6.70
C LYS A 29 5.58 31.00 -5.46
N ASP A 30 4.85 29.97 -5.10
CA ASP A 30 3.88 29.95 -4.01
C ASP A 30 4.44 29.14 -2.80
N TYR A 31 5.71 29.43 -2.43
CA TYR A 31 6.52 28.68 -1.45
C TYR A 31 6.25 29.06 0.01
N GLY A 32 5.17 29.77 0.31
CA GLY A 32 4.88 30.24 1.66
C GLY A 32 4.71 29.11 2.68
N ASN A 33 5.02 29.42 3.94
CA ASN A 33 4.70 28.54 5.05
C ASN A 33 3.20 28.65 5.38
N PRO A 34 2.41 27.56 5.38
CA PRO A 34 0.97 27.61 5.68
C PRO A 34 0.60 28.26 7.02
N SER A 35 1.50 28.23 8.01
CA SER A 35 1.29 28.87 9.32
C SER A 35 1.49 30.39 9.30
N SER A 36 1.98 30.98 8.20
CA SER A 36 2.22 32.43 8.13
C SER A 36 0.96 33.21 7.76
N LEU A 37 0.74 34.36 8.44
CA LEU A 37 -0.46 35.19 8.23
C LEU A 37 -0.40 36.05 6.96
N HIS A 38 0.78 36.26 6.37
CA HIS A 38 0.94 37.04 5.16
C HIS A 38 0.46 36.31 3.88
N LEU A 39 0.34 37.04 2.78
CA LEU A 39 -0.25 36.59 1.51
C LEU A 39 0.29 35.21 1.03
N LEU A 40 1.61 34.99 1.06
CA LEU A 40 2.21 33.75 0.58
C LEU A 40 1.83 32.56 1.51
N GLY A 41 1.78 32.81 2.82
CA GLY A 41 1.33 31.79 3.78
C GLY A 41 -0.12 31.39 3.55
N GLN A 42 -1.00 32.39 3.37
CA GLN A 42 -2.42 32.14 3.10
C GLN A 42 -2.67 31.42 1.77
N LYS A 43 -1.85 31.66 0.74
CA LYS A 43 -1.90 30.89 -0.51
C LYS A 43 -1.50 29.41 -0.30
N ALA A 44 -0.46 29.19 0.49
CA ALA A 44 0.02 27.85 0.83
C ALA A 44 -1.03 27.09 1.66
N LEU A 45 -1.60 27.71 2.70
CA LEU A 45 -2.68 27.14 3.50
C LEU A 45 -3.89 26.74 2.64
N LYS A 46 -4.35 27.65 1.77
CA LYS A 46 -5.45 27.34 0.84
C LYS A 46 -5.15 26.15 -0.07
N ALA A 47 -3.89 25.97 -0.49
CA ALA A 47 -3.48 24.85 -1.32
C ALA A 47 -3.51 23.51 -0.54
N VAL A 48 -3.10 23.53 0.72
CA VAL A 48 -3.18 22.38 1.63
C VAL A 48 -4.65 22.01 1.88
N ASP A 49 -5.48 22.99 2.25
CA ASP A 49 -6.91 22.78 2.55
C ASP A 49 -7.66 22.27 1.32
N PHE A 50 -7.41 22.84 0.14
CA PHE A 50 -7.99 22.36 -1.11
C PHE A 50 -7.60 20.90 -1.40
N SER A 51 -6.32 20.56 -1.23
CA SER A 51 -5.82 19.23 -1.47
C SER A 51 -6.43 18.22 -0.48
N ARG A 52 -6.56 18.59 0.78
CA ARG A 52 -7.17 17.78 1.83
C ARG A 52 -8.65 17.54 1.55
N ASN A 53 -9.39 18.59 1.17
CA ASN A 53 -10.80 18.47 0.77
C ASN A 53 -10.96 17.58 -0.47
N LYS A 54 -10.08 17.67 -1.45
CA LYS A 54 -10.13 16.82 -2.65
C LYS A 54 -9.93 15.34 -2.29
N ILE A 55 -8.96 15.01 -1.43
CA ILE A 55 -8.76 13.64 -0.95
C ILE A 55 -9.99 13.16 -0.18
N LYS A 56 -10.52 13.99 0.74
CA LYS A 56 -11.75 13.72 1.48
C LYS A 56 -12.91 13.34 0.55
N GLU A 57 -13.14 14.13 -0.52
CA GLU A 57 -14.22 13.88 -1.50
C GLU A 57 -14.02 12.54 -2.22
N ILE A 58 -12.79 12.25 -2.67
CA ILE A 58 -12.47 11.03 -3.42
C ILE A 58 -12.73 9.78 -2.58
N ILE A 59 -12.36 9.80 -1.30
CA ILE A 59 -12.54 8.63 -0.43
C ILE A 59 -13.90 8.60 0.29
N ASN A 60 -14.78 9.60 0.05
CA ASN A 60 -16.07 9.75 0.72
C ASN A 60 -15.99 9.92 2.25
N ALA A 61 -14.96 10.61 2.75
CA ALA A 61 -14.84 10.97 4.16
C ALA A 61 -15.82 12.09 4.53
N ASP A 62 -16.21 12.17 5.81
CA ASP A 62 -17.21 13.15 6.25
C ASP A 62 -16.56 14.53 6.50
N TYR A 63 -15.39 14.57 7.13
CA TYR A 63 -14.71 15.79 7.51
C TYR A 63 -13.29 15.86 6.94
N PHE A 64 -12.85 17.07 6.55
CA PHE A 64 -11.50 17.28 6.00
C PHE A 64 -10.40 16.98 7.04
N ARG A 65 -10.68 17.15 8.33
CA ARG A 65 -9.76 16.86 9.43
C ARG A 65 -9.52 15.36 9.68
N GLU A 66 -10.25 14.50 9.01
CA GLU A 66 -10.03 13.05 9.02
C GLU A 66 -8.83 12.63 8.16
N ILE A 67 -8.30 13.54 7.33
CA ILE A 67 -7.14 13.30 6.46
C ILE A 67 -5.90 13.88 7.13
N ILE A 68 -4.95 13.04 7.52
CA ILE A 68 -3.68 13.42 8.14
C ILE A 68 -2.55 13.16 7.15
N PHE A 69 -1.83 14.18 6.72
CA PHE A 69 -0.68 14.02 5.85
C PHE A 69 0.54 13.53 6.62
N THR A 70 1.26 12.59 6.02
CA THR A 70 2.45 11.94 6.56
C THR A 70 3.54 11.88 5.49
N SER A 71 4.78 11.53 5.87
CA SER A 71 5.90 11.43 4.94
C SER A 71 5.86 10.19 4.04
N GLY A 72 4.99 9.22 4.33
CA GLY A 72 4.86 7.97 3.57
C GLY A 72 3.93 7.00 4.27
N ALA A 73 3.49 5.95 3.54
CA ALA A 73 2.60 4.92 4.08
C ALA A 73 3.16 4.27 5.36
N THR A 74 4.48 4.12 5.47
CA THR A 74 5.12 3.62 6.69
C THR A 74 4.81 4.49 7.90
N GLU A 75 4.89 5.83 7.78
CA GLU A 75 4.51 6.74 8.87
C GLU A 75 3.01 6.65 9.15
N SER A 76 2.16 6.57 8.12
CA SER A 76 0.70 6.41 8.29
C SER A 76 0.34 5.13 9.06
N ASN A 77 0.91 3.98 8.68
CA ASN A 77 0.70 2.70 9.36
C ASN A 77 1.21 2.74 10.81
N ASN A 78 2.39 3.34 11.04
CA ASN A 78 2.92 3.52 12.38
C ASN A 78 2.00 4.42 13.24
N LEU A 79 1.49 5.53 12.67
CA LEU A 79 0.58 6.43 13.39
C LEU A 79 -0.74 5.73 13.73
N ALA A 80 -1.31 4.98 12.80
CA ALA A 80 -2.53 4.21 13.03
C ALA A 80 -2.36 3.18 14.16
N ILE A 81 -1.29 2.39 14.13
CA ILE A 81 -1.08 1.28 15.06
C ILE A 81 -0.52 1.78 16.40
N LYS A 82 0.62 2.51 16.36
CA LYS A 82 1.26 3.01 17.59
C LYS A 82 0.41 4.05 18.28
N GLY A 83 -0.18 4.99 17.50
CA GLY A 83 -1.01 6.04 18.08
C GLY A 83 -2.22 5.48 18.83
N LEU A 84 -2.88 4.47 18.26
CA LEU A 84 -4.01 3.81 18.93
C LEU A 84 -3.55 2.98 20.13
N ALA A 85 -2.49 2.17 19.97
CA ALA A 85 -1.95 1.34 21.05
C ALA A 85 -1.50 2.19 22.25
N PHE A 86 -0.79 3.30 22.01
CA PHE A 86 -0.37 4.22 23.06
C PHE A 86 -1.55 4.90 23.76
N TYR A 87 -2.57 5.33 23.00
CA TYR A 87 -3.78 5.90 23.59
C TYR A 87 -4.44 4.93 24.57
N TYR A 88 -4.66 3.68 24.22
CA TYR A 88 -5.25 2.69 25.12
C TYR A 88 -4.34 2.35 26.27
N PHE A 89 -3.06 2.14 26.04
CA PHE A 89 -2.10 1.80 27.09
C PHE A 89 -1.93 2.91 28.13
N TYR A 90 -1.74 4.16 27.69
CA TYR A 90 -1.53 5.27 28.61
C TYR A 90 -2.80 5.73 29.29
N ARG A 91 -3.92 5.78 28.56
CA ARG A 91 -5.18 6.31 29.10
C ARG A 91 -5.92 5.31 29.98
N PHE A 92 -6.00 4.07 29.56
CA PHE A 92 -6.81 3.05 30.25
C PHE A 92 -5.98 2.02 31.00
N LYS A 93 -4.66 2.03 30.86
CA LYS A 93 -3.75 1.03 31.47
C LYS A 93 -4.06 -0.40 31.04
N ILE A 94 -4.64 -0.55 29.85
CA ILE A 94 -4.96 -1.84 29.25
C ILE A 94 -3.81 -2.19 28.31
N LYS A 95 -3.37 -3.44 28.32
CA LYS A 95 -2.51 -4.00 27.27
C LYS A 95 -3.42 -4.45 26.11
N PRO A 96 -3.54 -3.65 25.02
CA PRO A 96 -4.49 -3.95 23.96
C PRO A 96 -4.02 -5.11 23.11
N HIS A 97 -4.99 -5.81 22.49
CA HIS A 97 -4.75 -6.83 21.50
C HIS A 97 -5.03 -6.32 20.09
N ILE A 98 -4.19 -6.71 19.12
CA ILE A 98 -4.30 -6.35 17.70
C ILE A 98 -4.32 -7.62 16.85
N VAL A 99 -5.26 -7.72 15.93
CA VAL A 99 -5.32 -8.81 14.93
C VAL A 99 -4.84 -8.29 13.58
N SER A 100 -3.99 -9.07 12.91
CA SER A 100 -3.46 -8.75 11.59
C SER A 100 -3.19 -10.02 10.77
N SER A 101 -2.64 -9.88 9.57
CA SER A 101 -2.22 -11.02 8.76
C SER A 101 -0.71 -11.21 8.76
N SER A 102 -0.25 -12.47 8.54
CA SER A 102 1.19 -12.77 8.46
C SER A 102 1.85 -12.28 7.17
N ILE A 103 1.05 -11.80 6.20
CA ILE A 103 1.53 -11.30 4.90
C ILE A 103 1.35 -9.78 4.73
N GLU A 104 1.28 -9.05 5.84
CA GLU A 104 1.28 -7.58 5.83
C GLU A 104 2.63 -7.00 5.39
N HIS A 105 2.61 -5.72 5.01
CA HIS A 105 3.85 -4.98 4.76
C HIS A 105 4.69 -4.85 6.06
N PRO A 106 6.04 -4.84 6.01
CA PRO A 106 6.90 -4.68 7.20
C PRO A 106 6.58 -3.46 8.06
N SER A 107 6.03 -2.39 7.48
CA SER A 107 5.57 -1.23 8.27
C SER A 107 4.40 -1.53 9.22
N ILE A 108 3.80 -2.71 9.14
CA ILE A 108 2.81 -3.23 10.08
C ILE A 108 3.46 -4.32 10.93
N LEU A 109 4.05 -5.36 10.32
CA LEU A 109 4.61 -6.50 11.06
C LEU A 109 5.70 -6.10 12.05
N GLU A 110 6.65 -5.26 11.63
CA GLU A 110 7.74 -4.84 12.51
C GLU A 110 7.22 -3.90 13.64
N VAL A 111 6.18 -3.10 13.37
CA VAL A 111 5.53 -2.28 14.40
C VAL A 111 4.88 -3.15 15.47
N LEU A 112 4.17 -4.22 15.08
CA LEU A 112 3.55 -5.15 16.03
C LEU A 112 4.60 -5.84 16.90
N LYS A 113 5.69 -6.34 16.29
CA LYS A 113 6.82 -6.96 16.99
C LYS A 113 7.49 -5.99 17.99
N ASP A 114 7.75 -4.75 17.56
CA ASP A 114 8.36 -3.74 18.40
C ASP A 114 7.50 -3.43 19.64
N LEU A 115 6.19 -3.22 19.44
CA LEU A 115 5.26 -2.92 20.53
C LEU A 115 5.09 -4.11 21.48
N GLU A 116 5.04 -5.33 20.97
CA GLU A 116 4.99 -6.54 21.81
C GLU A 116 6.26 -6.70 22.63
N LYS A 117 7.44 -6.52 22.02
CA LYS A 117 8.74 -6.57 22.72
C LYS A 117 8.84 -5.54 23.84
N LEU A 118 8.20 -4.38 23.67
CA LEU A 118 8.08 -3.35 24.72
C LEU A 118 7.01 -3.67 25.77
N GLY A 119 6.27 -4.76 25.63
CA GLY A 119 5.19 -5.16 26.54
C GLY A 119 3.92 -4.31 26.42
N LEU A 120 3.78 -3.52 25.35
CA LEU A 120 2.71 -2.54 25.19
C LEU A 120 1.45 -3.12 24.56
N ILE A 121 1.57 -4.19 23.78
CA ILE A 121 0.44 -4.87 23.13
C ILE A 121 0.59 -6.39 23.20
N GLU A 122 -0.50 -7.09 22.84
CA GLU A 122 -0.50 -8.46 22.30
C GLU A 122 -0.96 -8.41 20.86
N TYR A 123 -0.54 -9.36 20.03
CA TYR A 123 -1.09 -9.45 18.67
C TYR A 123 -1.29 -10.91 18.22
N THR A 124 -2.16 -11.09 17.25
CA THR A 124 -2.38 -12.36 16.56
C THR A 124 -2.23 -12.14 15.06
N LEU A 125 -1.42 -13.00 14.39
CA LEU A 125 -1.28 -13.02 12.94
C LEU A 125 -2.05 -14.19 12.34
N VAL A 126 -2.99 -13.87 11.47
CA VAL A 126 -3.75 -14.87 10.71
C VAL A 126 -3.01 -15.20 9.43
N LYS A 127 -2.81 -16.51 9.18
CA LYS A 127 -2.13 -17.00 7.96
C LYS A 127 -3.05 -16.96 6.76
N PRO A 128 -2.49 -16.68 5.55
CA PRO A 128 -3.26 -16.70 4.32
C PRO A 128 -3.64 -18.13 3.91
N GLU A 129 -4.68 -18.23 3.09
CA GLU A 129 -4.93 -19.39 2.26
C GLU A 129 -3.92 -19.44 1.07
N LYS A 130 -3.84 -20.57 0.37
CA LYS A 130 -2.89 -20.75 -0.76
C LYS A 130 -3.05 -19.70 -1.88
N ASN A 131 -4.25 -19.14 -2.04
CA ASN A 131 -4.52 -18.06 -2.98
C ASN A 131 -4.13 -16.66 -2.46
N GLY A 132 -3.60 -16.56 -1.24
CA GLY A 132 -3.20 -15.31 -0.61
C GLY A 132 -4.34 -14.54 0.05
N ILE A 133 -5.57 -15.06 0.07
CA ILE A 133 -6.71 -14.46 0.76
C ILE A 133 -6.65 -14.83 2.24
N ILE A 134 -6.94 -13.87 3.11
CA ILE A 134 -7.11 -14.10 4.54
C ILE A 134 -8.58 -14.46 4.81
N ASP A 135 -8.78 -15.58 5.45
CA ASP A 135 -10.11 -16.04 5.86
C ASP A 135 -10.66 -15.13 6.95
N ILE A 136 -11.82 -14.52 6.67
CA ILE A 136 -12.48 -13.58 7.58
C ILE A 136 -12.86 -14.26 8.89
N ASP A 137 -13.38 -15.49 8.85
CA ASP A 137 -13.80 -16.20 10.06
C ASP A 137 -12.58 -16.49 10.96
N LYS A 138 -11.41 -16.76 10.39
CA LYS A 138 -10.16 -16.89 11.17
C LYS A 138 -9.76 -15.58 11.84
N ILE A 139 -9.95 -14.42 11.16
CA ILE A 139 -9.73 -13.10 11.78
C ILE A 139 -10.70 -12.90 12.95
N LEU A 140 -11.99 -13.13 12.72
CA LEU A 140 -13.03 -12.91 13.74
C LEU A 140 -12.86 -13.86 14.94
N ASN A 141 -12.49 -15.12 14.71
CA ASN A 141 -12.19 -16.07 15.78
C ASN A 141 -10.92 -15.75 16.58
N SER A 142 -10.09 -14.82 16.10
CA SER A 142 -8.90 -14.32 16.79
C SER A 142 -9.19 -13.12 17.70
N ILE A 143 -10.42 -12.60 17.71
CA ILE A 143 -10.85 -11.48 18.56
C ILE A 143 -10.86 -11.92 20.01
N LYS A 144 -10.27 -11.09 20.89
CA LYS A 144 -10.29 -11.22 22.35
C LYS A 144 -11.05 -10.04 22.97
N GLU A 145 -11.35 -10.13 24.27
CA GLU A 145 -12.03 -9.05 25.00
C GLU A 145 -11.30 -7.71 24.95
N ASN A 146 -9.95 -7.74 24.88
CA ASN A 146 -9.09 -6.57 24.78
C ASN A 146 -8.67 -6.22 23.35
N THR A 147 -9.33 -6.76 22.31
CA THR A 147 -9.02 -6.41 20.93
C THR A 147 -9.53 -5.02 20.59
N ILE A 148 -8.62 -4.11 20.23
CA ILE A 148 -8.93 -2.73 19.86
C ILE A 148 -8.78 -2.44 18.36
N LEU A 149 -8.00 -3.26 17.65
CA LEU A 149 -7.63 -3.00 16.27
C LEU A 149 -7.58 -4.31 15.46
N ILE A 150 -8.21 -4.27 14.31
CA ILE A 150 -7.93 -5.22 13.22
C ILE A 150 -7.27 -4.42 12.10
N THR A 151 -6.10 -4.87 11.62
CA THR A 151 -5.41 -4.24 10.50
C THR A 151 -5.14 -5.26 9.41
N LEU A 152 -5.61 -4.98 8.19
CA LEU A 152 -5.48 -5.85 7.03
C LEU A 152 -5.19 -5.01 5.78
N HIS A 153 -4.12 -5.36 5.04
CA HIS A 153 -3.86 -4.70 3.76
C HIS A 153 -5.01 -4.94 2.77
N TYR A 154 -5.28 -3.95 1.91
CA TYR A 154 -6.31 -4.10 0.89
C TYR A 154 -5.80 -4.89 -0.32
N VAL A 155 -4.64 -4.52 -0.83
CA VAL A 155 -3.99 -5.18 -1.97
C VAL A 155 -2.58 -5.59 -1.59
N ASN A 156 -2.27 -6.88 -1.68
CA ASN A 156 -0.93 -7.37 -1.38
C ASN A 156 0.09 -6.86 -2.40
N SER A 157 1.19 -6.29 -1.91
CA SER A 157 2.20 -5.63 -2.76
C SER A 157 3.11 -6.59 -3.53
N GLU A 158 3.02 -7.89 -3.26
CA GLU A 158 3.89 -8.90 -3.89
C GLU A 158 3.13 -9.85 -4.81
N ILE A 159 2.00 -10.39 -4.35
CA ILE A 159 1.19 -11.34 -5.13
C ILE A 159 -0.04 -10.68 -5.78
N GLY A 160 -0.33 -9.44 -5.42
CA GLY A 160 -1.46 -8.70 -6.00
C GLY A 160 -2.84 -9.06 -5.45
N THR A 161 -2.96 -10.06 -4.57
CA THR A 161 -4.25 -10.51 -4.04
C THR A 161 -4.99 -9.38 -3.35
N ILE A 162 -6.28 -9.23 -3.66
CA ILE A 162 -7.20 -8.26 -3.08
C ILE A 162 -7.92 -8.93 -1.91
N GLN A 163 -7.78 -8.35 -0.72
CA GLN A 163 -8.45 -8.85 0.48
C GLN A 163 -9.91 -8.42 0.53
N LYS A 164 -10.75 -9.20 1.19
CA LYS A 164 -12.20 -8.94 1.36
C LYS A 164 -12.48 -7.87 2.42
N VAL A 165 -11.86 -6.68 2.24
CA VAL A 165 -11.91 -5.56 3.20
C VAL A 165 -13.34 -5.13 3.49
N LYS A 166 -14.18 -5.00 2.44
CA LYS A 166 -15.59 -4.63 2.60
C LYS A 166 -16.35 -5.60 3.51
N GLU A 167 -16.26 -6.89 3.22
CA GLU A 167 -16.96 -7.94 3.97
C GLU A 167 -16.48 -7.97 5.44
N LEU A 168 -15.17 -7.86 5.67
CA LEU A 168 -14.60 -7.78 7.01
C LEU A 168 -15.11 -6.54 7.76
N GLY A 169 -15.14 -5.38 7.10
CA GLY A 169 -15.65 -4.14 7.69
C GLY A 169 -17.12 -4.24 8.09
N GLU A 170 -17.96 -4.88 7.26
CA GLU A 170 -19.38 -5.15 7.58
C GLU A 170 -19.52 -6.04 8.82
N ARG A 171 -18.72 -7.11 8.91
CA ARG A 171 -18.72 -8.04 10.06
C ARG A 171 -18.23 -7.38 11.35
N ILE A 172 -17.16 -6.58 11.30
CA ILE A 172 -16.67 -5.81 12.46
C ILE A 172 -17.72 -4.83 12.95
N LYS A 173 -18.39 -4.14 12.03
CA LYS A 173 -19.47 -3.19 12.36
C LYS A 173 -20.64 -3.86 13.10
N GLU A 174 -20.96 -5.11 12.73
CA GLU A 174 -21.97 -5.90 13.42
C GLU A 174 -21.53 -6.32 14.82
N ILE A 175 -20.28 -6.76 14.98
CA ILE A 175 -19.70 -7.11 16.28
C ILE A 175 -19.72 -5.89 17.22
N ASN A 176 -19.35 -4.72 16.72
CA ASN A 176 -19.26 -3.48 17.50
C ASN A 176 -20.62 -3.01 18.05
N LYS A 177 -21.77 -3.48 17.53
CA LYS A 177 -23.08 -3.16 18.08
C LYS A 177 -23.31 -3.73 19.49
N ASN A 178 -22.63 -4.82 19.81
CA ASN A 178 -22.80 -5.58 21.04
C ASN A 178 -21.50 -5.68 21.86
N SER A 179 -20.48 -4.91 21.52
CA SER A 179 -19.16 -4.94 22.18
C SER A 179 -18.98 -3.73 23.09
N ASP A 180 -18.44 -3.95 24.28
CA ASP A 180 -18.06 -2.87 25.22
C ASP A 180 -16.84 -2.08 24.74
N ILE A 181 -15.94 -2.72 24.01
CA ILE A 181 -14.78 -2.08 23.36
C ILE A 181 -15.00 -2.08 21.86
N GLU A 182 -15.02 -0.89 21.26
CA GLU A 182 -15.13 -0.75 19.81
C GLU A 182 -13.84 -1.18 19.13
N ILE A 183 -13.92 -2.18 18.26
CA ILE A 183 -12.83 -2.64 17.43
C ILE A 183 -12.69 -1.68 16.25
N ILE A 184 -11.54 -1.04 16.13
CA ILE A 184 -11.20 -0.15 15.02
C ILE A 184 -10.69 -1.00 13.85
N PHE A 185 -11.17 -0.73 12.63
CA PHE A 185 -10.70 -1.40 11.43
C PHE A 185 -9.81 -0.48 10.58
N HIS A 186 -8.53 -0.84 10.46
CA HIS A 186 -7.54 -0.18 9.62
C HIS A 186 -7.23 -1.01 8.38
N THR A 187 -7.07 -0.35 7.23
CA THR A 187 -6.56 -1.00 6.01
C THR A 187 -5.39 -0.23 5.41
N ASP A 188 -4.29 -0.95 5.08
CA ASP A 188 -3.24 -0.41 4.21
C ASP A 188 -3.70 -0.53 2.76
N ALA A 189 -4.15 0.57 2.18
CA ALA A 189 -4.62 0.68 0.81
C ALA A 189 -3.58 1.29 -0.15
N ALA A 190 -2.28 1.27 0.21
CA ALA A 190 -1.23 1.92 -0.58
C ALA A 190 -1.16 1.43 -2.04
N GLN A 191 -1.50 0.18 -2.32
CA GLN A 191 -1.49 -0.40 -3.67
C GLN A 191 -2.83 -0.28 -4.41
N ALA A 192 -3.92 0.08 -3.73
CA ALA A 192 -5.29 -0.01 -4.24
C ALA A 192 -5.71 1.11 -5.22
N PRO A 193 -5.39 2.41 -5.01
CA PRO A 193 -6.14 3.51 -5.65
C PRO A 193 -6.08 3.55 -7.17
N LEU A 194 -5.11 2.87 -7.80
CA LEU A 194 -4.98 2.86 -9.25
C LEU A 194 -6.05 1.99 -9.94
N THR A 195 -6.55 0.94 -9.26
CA THR A 195 -7.42 -0.10 -9.83
C THR A 195 -8.63 -0.46 -8.98
N GLU A 196 -8.62 -0.13 -7.66
CA GLU A 196 -9.67 -0.56 -6.75
C GLU A 196 -10.43 0.63 -6.16
N ASP A 197 -11.67 0.40 -5.72
CA ASP A 197 -12.47 1.39 -4.99
C ASP A 197 -11.87 1.66 -3.61
N ILE A 198 -11.71 2.93 -3.27
CA ILE A 198 -11.17 3.38 -1.98
C ILE A 198 -12.18 4.21 -1.17
N SER A 199 -13.48 4.09 -1.50
CA SER A 199 -14.52 4.73 -0.71
C SER A 199 -14.60 4.09 0.68
N ILE A 200 -14.30 4.87 1.71
CA ILE A 200 -14.33 4.38 3.10
C ILE A 200 -15.71 3.91 3.54
N LYS A 201 -16.76 4.51 2.95
CA LYS A 201 -18.16 4.11 3.22
C LYS A 201 -18.46 2.74 2.62
N ASN A 202 -17.99 2.48 1.41
CA ASN A 202 -18.15 1.19 0.75
C ASN A 202 -17.31 0.09 1.40
N LEU A 203 -16.09 0.43 1.85
CA LEU A 203 -15.18 -0.51 2.50
C LEU A 203 -15.50 -0.74 3.99
N ASN A 204 -16.30 0.14 4.61
CA ASN A 204 -16.61 0.12 6.04
C ASN A 204 -15.36 0.15 6.94
N VAL A 205 -14.35 0.94 6.58
CA VAL A 205 -13.11 1.09 7.34
C VAL A 205 -13.13 2.32 8.22
N ASP A 206 -12.42 2.26 9.33
CA ASP A 206 -12.31 3.36 10.30
C ASP A 206 -11.01 4.16 10.11
N MET A 207 -9.96 3.49 9.63
CA MET A 207 -8.70 4.10 9.23
C MET A 207 -8.22 3.49 7.90
N MET A 208 -7.55 4.31 7.07
CA MET A 208 -7.01 3.86 5.80
C MET A 208 -5.71 4.60 5.46
N THR A 209 -4.67 3.83 5.12
CA THR A 209 -3.40 4.37 4.64
C THR A 209 -3.38 4.47 3.12
N LEU A 210 -3.04 5.64 2.57
CA LEU A 210 -2.86 5.88 1.14
C LEU A 210 -1.45 6.41 0.85
N SER A 211 -0.87 6.04 -0.30
CA SER A 211 0.49 6.40 -0.69
C SER A 211 0.56 7.05 -2.06
N SER A 212 1.21 8.20 -2.15
CA SER A 212 1.32 8.99 -3.38
C SER A 212 2.14 8.31 -4.47
N HIS A 213 3.32 7.78 -4.14
CA HIS A 213 4.27 7.26 -5.11
C HIS A 213 3.91 5.90 -5.73
N LYS A 214 2.78 5.32 -5.36
CA LYS A 214 2.22 4.11 -5.97
C LYS A 214 1.23 4.41 -7.10
N ILE A 215 0.86 5.68 -7.26
CA ILE A 215 -0.16 6.18 -8.18
C ILE A 215 0.33 7.38 -9.02
N TYR A 216 1.60 7.38 -9.39
CA TYR A 216 2.24 8.43 -10.20
C TYR A 216 2.33 9.81 -9.54
N GLY A 217 2.24 9.85 -8.21
CA GLY A 217 2.51 11.02 -7.39
C GLY A 217 3.94 11.06 -6.84
N PRO A 218 4.32 12.15 -6.15
CA PRO A 218 5.66 12.30 -5.58
C PRO A 218 5.92 11.32 -4.42
N LYS A 219 7.20 10.93 -4.25
CA LYS A 219 7.69 10.27 -3.04
C LYS A 219 7.71 11.25 -1.87
N GLY A 220 7.72 10.76 -0.65
CA GLY A 220 7.85 11.62 0.54
C GLY A 220 6.52 12.21 1.03
N ILE A 221 5.39 11.70 0.55
CA ILE A 221 4.05 12.08 0.99
C ILE A 221 3.08 10.90 0.93
N ALA A 222 2.24 10.80 1.95
CA ALA A 222 1.13 9.87 2.07
C ALA A 222 0.02 10.52 2.92
N CYS A 223 -1.07 9.83 3.18
CA CYS A 223 -2.00 10.22 4.22
C CYS A 223 -2.55 9.03 4.98
N LEU A 224 -2.92 9.29 6.23
CA LEU A 224 -3.79 8.46 7.02
C LEU A 224 -5.19 9.09 7.04
N TYR A 225 -6.19 8.38 6.52
CA TYR A 225 -7.58 8.65 6.88
C TYR A 225 -7.84 8.03 8.26
N LYS A 226 -8.47 8.78 9.15
CA LYS A 226 -9.00 8.28 10.42
C LYS A 226 -10.35 8.91 10.71
N LYS A 227 -11.37 8.15 11.12
CA LYS A 227 -12.64 8.70 11.58
C LYS A 227 -12.41 9.73 12.69
N GLU A 228 -13.18 10.83 12.68
CA GLU A 228 -13.03 11.94 13.62
C GLU A 228 -13.00 11.50 15.08
N LYS A 229 -13.87 10.56 15.46
CA LYS A 229 -13.97 10.03 16.83
C LYS A 229 -12.77 9.23 17.34
N ILE A 230 -11.91 8.74 16.43
CA ILE A 230 -10.73 7.94 16.83
C ILE A 230 -9.66 8.88 17.38
N ILE A 231 -9.20 8.59 18.58
CA ILE A 231 -8.11 9.34 19.22
C ILE A 231 -6.82 8.55 19.06
N LEU A 232 -5.80 9.22 18.54
CA LEU A 232 -4.45 8.68 18.38
C LEU A 232 -3.46 9.53 19.16
N GLU A 233 -2.49 8.90 19.81
CA GLU A 233 -1.31 9.59 20.32
C GLU A 233 -0.38 9.95 19.15
N ARG A 234 0.13 11.17 19.16
CA ARG A 234 1.09 11.63 18.15
C ARG A 234 2.44 10.92 18.28
N LEU A 235 3.07 10.63 17.15
CA LEU A 235 4.42 10.03 17.14
C LEU A 235 5.52 11.08 16.98
N ILE A 236 5.22 12.21 16.35
CA ILE A 236 6.15 13.32 16.11
C ILE A 236 5.62 14.53 16.86
N SER A 237 6.32 14.88 17.95
CA SER A 237 5.98 16.01 18.80
C SER A 237 6.47 17.33 18.22
N GLY A 238 5.72 18.42 18.43
CA GLY A 238 6.05 19.77 17.96
C GLY A 238 4.83 20.69 18.00
N SER A 239 4.70 21.58 17.02
CA SER A 239 3.56 22.49 16.90
C SER A 239 2.30 21.79 16.37
N GLU A 240 1.24 22.53 16.17
CA GLU A 240 -0.15 22.08 16.00
C GLU A 240 -0.51 21.61 14.55
N GLN A 241 0.52 21.40 13.66
CA GLN A 241 0.23 20.95 12.31
C GLN A 241 -0.50 19.60 12.32
N GLU A 242 -1.23 19.35 11.22
CA GLU A 242 -2.00 18.10 11.05
C GLU A 242 -2.89 17.80 12.27
N PHE A 243 -3.53 18.82 12.82
CA PHE A 243 -4.45 18.73 13.98
C PHE A 243 -3.78 18.11 15.21
N GLU A 244 -2.55 18.53 15.50
CA GLU A 244 -1.68 18.05 16.61
C GLU A 244 -1.21 16.60 16.49
N LEU A 245 -1.53 15.90 15.40
CA LEU A 245 -1.16 14.50 15.21
C LEU A 245 0.20 14.31 14.55
N ARG A 246 0.65 15.31 13.76
CA ARG A 246 1.93 15.24 13.06
C ARG A 246 2.55 16.62 12.93
N ALA A 247 3.47 16.92 13.79
CA ALA A 247 4.16 18.22 13.81
C ALA A 247 5.16 18.39 12.66
N GLY A 248 5.51 19.64 12.37
CA GLY A 248 6.44 20.03 11.31
C GLY A 248 5.74 20.68 10.12
N THR A 249 6.42 21.65 9.50
CA THR A 249 5.88 22.42 8.38
C THR A 249 5.34 21.50 7.28
N GLU A 250 4.14 21.74 6.83
CA GLU A 250 3.46 20.97 5.80
C GLU A 250 4.20 21.08 4.46
N ASN A 251 4.45 19.95 3.82
CA ASN A 251 5.11 19.92 2.52
C ASN A 251 4.12 20.24 1.39
N VAL A 252 3.81 21.53 1.24
CA VAL A 252 2.79 22.03 0.30
C VAL A 252 2.94 21.45 -1.12
N PRO A 253 4.15 21.46 -1.75
CA PRO A 253 4.30 20.91 -3.10
C PRO A 253 3.90 19.44 -3.18
N LEU A 254 4.36 18.61 -2.21
CA LEU A 254 4.08 17.17 -2.25
C LEU A 254 2.62 16.87 -1.92
N ILE A 255 2.00 17.60 -0.99
CA ILE A 255 0.57 17.49 -0.67
C ILE A 255 -0.29 17.75 -1.92
N VAL A 256 -0.01 18.84 -2.62
CA VAL A 256 -0.70 19.22 -3.86
C VAL A 256 -0.48 18.16 -4.95
N GLY A 257 0.76 17.67 -5.10
CA GLY A 257 1.09 16.60 -6.04
C GLY A 257 0.37 15.30 -5.73
N PHE A 258 0.26 14.93 -4.46
CA PHE A 258 -0.47 13.73 -4.04
C PHE A 258 -1.97 13.83 -4.32
N SER A 259 -2.59 14.95 -3.94
CA SER A 259 -4.02 15.18 -4.22
C SER A 259 -4.32 15.08 -5.72
N LYS A 260 -3.48 15.68 -6.58
CA LYS A 260 -3.64 15.62 -8.03
C LYS A 260 -3.43 14.19 -8.58
N ALA A 261 -2.45 13.46 -8.08
CA ALA A 261 -2.22 12.07 -8.47
C ALA A 261 -3.41 11.17 -8.10
N LEU A 262 -3.98 11.35 -6.91
CA LEU A 262 -5.13 10.59 -6.45
C LEU A 262 -6.39 10.92 -7.28
N GLU A 263 -6.60 12.20 -7.62
CA GLU A 263 -7.69 12.62 -8.51
C GLU A 263 -7.60 11.93 -9.88
N ILE A 264 -6.42 11.94 -10.50
CA ILE A 264 -6.21 11.28 -11.81
C ILE A 264 -6.43 9.77 -11.72
N ALA A 265 -5.89 9.14 -10.67
CA ALA A 265 -6.04 7.70 -10.46
C ALA A 265 -7.52 7.32 -10.29
N TYR A 266 -8.27 8.07 -9.46
CA TYR A 266 -9.68 7.83 -9.19
C TYR A 266 -10.57 7.97 -10.44
N ILE A 267 -10.41 9.06 -11.20
CA ILE A 267 -11.19 9.32 -12.42
C ILE A 267 -10.95 8.24 -13.47
N ASN A 268 -9.72 7.74 -13.60
CA ASN A 268 -9.34 6.77 -14.64
C ASN A 268 -9.32 5.32 -14.12
N ARG A 269 -9.80 5.04 -12.93
CA ARG A 269 -9.64 3.73 -12.25
C ARG A 269 -10.06 2.55 -13.11
N GLU A 270 -11.27 2.57 -13.65
CA GLU A 270 -11.79 1.46 -14.47
C GLU A 270 -10.96 1.29 -15.75
N LYS A 271 -10.65 2.38 -16.45
CA LYS A 271 -9.79 2.37 -17.64
C LYS A 271 -8.38 1.83 -17.32
N ASN A 272 -7.83 2.23 -16.18
CA ASN A 272 -6.53 1.72 -15.74
C ASN A 272 -6.58 0.22 -15.47
N LYS A 273 -7.64 -0.25 -14.80
CA LYS A 273 -7.86 -1.67 -14.48
C LYS A 273 -7.97 -2.51 -15.75
N GLU A 274 -8.77 -2.08 -16.71
CA GLU A 274 -8.93 -2.74 -18.03
C GLU A 274 -7.61 -2.81 -18.78
N TYR A 275 -6.89 -1.70 -18.88
CA TYR A 275 -5.60 -1.64 -19.57
C TYR A 275 -4.56 -2.57 -18.92
N LEU A 276 -4.42 -2.50 -17.61
CA LEU A 276 -3.46 -3.33 -16.88
C LEU A 276 -3.83 -4.82 -16.96
N LYS A 277 -5.13 -5.14 -16.99
CA LYS A 277 -5.60 -6.52 -17.21
C LYS A 277 -5.21 -7.02 -18.60
N GLU A 278 -5.41 -6.22 -19.64
CA GLU A 278 -4.99 -6.55 -21.02
C GLU A 278 -3.46 -6.79 -21.07
N ILE A 279 -2.67 -5.95 -20.43
CA ILE A 279 -1.21 -6.06 -20.39
C ILE A 279 -0.76 -7.34 -19.63
N ARG A 280 -1.34 -7.62 -18.48
CA ARG A 280 -1.05 -8.83 -17.68
C ARG A 280 -1.41 -10.09 -18.45
N ASP A 281 -2.62 -10.15 -18.98
CA ASP A 281 -3.13 -11.34 -19.68
C ASP A 281 -2.34 -11.57 -20.98
N TYR A 282 -1.97 -10.49 -21.69
CA TYR A 282 -1.05 -10.58 -22.82
C TYR A 282 0.29 -11.19 -22.44
N PHE A 283 0.89 -10.75 -21.33
CA PHE A 283 2.18 -11.27 -20.87
C PHE A 283 2.11 -12.76 -20.55
N ILE A 284 1.07 -13.19 -19.82
CA ILE A 284 0.83 -14.60 -19.47
C ILE A 284 0.69 -15.44 -20.76
N ASN A 285 -0.13 -15.01 -21.70
CA ASN A 285 -0.33 -15.73 -22.97
C ASN A 285 0.97 -15.86 -23.76
N ARG A 286 1.78 -14.81 -23.81
CA ARG A 286 3.09 -14.86 -24.49
C ARG A 286 4.06 -15.84 -23.84
N LEU A 287 4.05 -15.97 -22.50
CA LEU A 287 4.87 -16.96 -21.79
C LEU A 287 4.43 -18.40 -22.14
N ILE A 288 3.11 -18.64 -22.23
CA ILE A 288 2.52 -19.94 -22.61
C ILE A 288 2.88 -20.29 -24.05
N GLU A 289 2.68 -19.36 -25.01
CA GLU A 289 2.99 -19.57 -26.44
C GLU A 289 4.47 -19.90 -26.67
N GLU A 290 5.35 -19.35 -25.88
CA GLU A 290 6.79 -19.62 -25.95
C GLU A 290 7.22 -20.86 -25.14
N ASN A 291 6.28 -21.63 -24.57
CA ASN A 291 6.48 -22.84 -23.77
C ASN A 291 7.43 -22.64 -22.58
N ILE A 292 7.38 -21.44 -21.93
CA ILE A 292 8.12 -21.18 -20.72
C ILE A 292 7.38 -21.84 -19.54
N LYS A 293 8.08 -22.66 -18.75
CA LYS A 293 7.50 -23.28 -17.55
C LYS A 293 7.47 -22.25 -16.40
N PHE A 294 6.29 -21.97 -15.89
CA PHE A 294 6.07 -21.13 -14.72
C PHE A 294 4.79 -21.55 -13.99
N GLU A 295 4.65 -21.09 -12.76
CA GLU A 295 3.39 -21.16 -12.01
C GLU A 295 3.10 -19.79 -11.40
N ILE A 296 1.83 -19.48 -11.19
CA ILE A 296 1.40 -18.21 -10.61
C ILE A 296 1.33 -18.37 -9.09
N ASN A 297 1.87 -17.41 -8.35
CA ASN A 297 1.68 -17.30 -6.91
C ASN A 297 0.50 -16.37 -6.62
N GLY A 298 -0.40 -16.82 -5.73
CA GLY A 298 -1.64 -16.11 -5.42
C GLY A 298 -2.80 -16.51 -6.34
N ASP A 299 -3.70 -15.56 -6.62
CA ASP A 299 -4.94 -15.78 -7.36
C ASP A 299 -5.11 -14.70 -8.43
N LEU A 300 -5.39 -15.09 -9.68
CA LEU A 300 -5.61 -14.15 -10.79
C LEU A 300 -6.99 -13.49 -10.76
N GLU A 301 -8.01 -14.17 -10.24
CA GLU A 301 -9.39 -13.67 -10.23
C GLU A 301 -9.57 -12.56 -9.19
N ASN A 302 -9.00 -12.80 -8.00
CA ASN A 302 -9.08 -11.89 -6.87
C ASN A 302 -7.78 -11.09 -6.70
N SER A 303 -7.19 -10.62 -7.79
CA SER A 303 -5.95 -9.83 -7.76
C SER A 303 -6.02 -8.57 -8.62
N THR A 304 -5.26 -7.56 -8.18
CA THR A 304 -5.04 -6.39 -9.03
C THR A 304 -4.25 -6.79 -10.28
N PRO A 305 -4.68 -6.36 -11.48
CA PRO A 305 -3.94 -6.68 -12.69
C PRO A 305 -2.57 -5.98 -12.78
N LYS A 306 -2.28 -5.05 -11.88
CA LYS A 306 -1.01 -4.34 -11.79
C LYS A 306 0.16 -5.24 -11.38
N ILE A 307 -0.09 -6.33 -10.65
CA ILE A 307 0.93 -7.17 -10.01
C ILE A 307 0.75 -8.62 -10.45
N LEU A 308 1.86 -9.26 -10.85
CA LEU A 308 1.92 -10.67 -11.20
C LEU A 308 3.18 -11.28 -10.58
N ASN A 309 3.01 -12.30 -9.75
CA ASN A 309 4.12 -13.03 -9.14
C ASN A 309 4.22 -14.43 -9.75
N LEU A 310 5.38 -14.76 -10.33
CA LEU A 310 5.61 -16.01 -11.06
C LEU A 310 6.75 -16.79 -10.43
N TYR A 311 6.51 -18.07 -10.19
CA TYR A 311 7.51 -19.05 -9.84
C TYR A 311 8.12 -19.67 -11.11
N PHE A 312 9.45 -19.74 -11.17
CA PHE A 312 10.20 -20.36 -12.26
C PHE A 312 11.06 -21.50 -11.70
N PRO A 313 10.68 -22.78 -11.90
CA PRO A 313 11.37 -23.92 -11.28
C PRO A 313 12.82 -24.09 -11.72
N GLN A 314 13.21 -23.52 -12.87
CA GLN A 314 14.50 -23.74 -13.52
C GLN A 314 15.65 -22.94 -12.90
N LYS A 315 15.37 -21.76 -12.33
CA LYS A 315 16.36 -20.78 -11.91
C LYS A 315 15.95 -20.08 -10.62
N THR A 316 16.94 -19.62 -9.87
CA THR A 316 16.69 -18.75 -8.72
C THR A 316 16.25 -17.36 -9.14
N SER A 317 15.52 -16.69 -8.27
CA SER A 317 15.11 -15.28 -8.47
C SER A 317 16.29 -14.35 -8.67
N GLN A 318 17.41 -14.60 -8.00
CA GLN A 318 18.65 -13.85 -8.16
C GLN A 318 19.25 -14.00 -9.55
N GLU A 319 19.37 -15.24 -10.07
CA GLU A 319 19.88 -15.49 -11.41
C GLU A 319 19.02 -14.79 -12.47
N ILE A 320 17.68 -14.89 -12.33
CA ILE A 320 16.72 -14.24 -13.25
C ILE A 320 16.86 -12.72 -13.15
N LEU A 321 16.91 -12.15 -11.95
CA LEU A 321 17.04 -10.71 -11.72
C LEU A 321 18.30 -10.16 -12.39
N ILE A 322 19.47 -10.75 -12.10
CA ILE A 322 20.76 -10.33 -12.65
C ILE A 322 20.76 -10.41 -14.18
N TYR A 323 20.23 -11.51 -14.72
CA TYR A 323 20.16 -11.67 -16.17
C TYR A 323 19.23 -10.63 -16.81
N LEU A 324 18.02 -10.42 -16.28
CA LEU A 324 17.08 -9.44 -16.82
C LEU A 324 17.61 -8.01 -16.71
N ASP A 325 18.21 -7.64 -15.58
CA ASP A 325 18.84 -6.33 -15.40
C ASP A 325 19.97 -6.09 -16.42
N SER A 326 20.80 -7.11 -16.73
CA SER A 326 21.81 -7.05 -17.79
C SER A 326 21.21 -6.75 -19.18
N LYS A 327 19.93 -7.05 -19.38
CA LYS A 327 19.16 -6.75 -20.61
C LYS A 327 18.39 -5.43 -20.54
N GLY A 328 18.48 -4.69 -19.42
CA GLY A 328 17.76 -3.44 -19.19
C GLY A 328 16.30 -3.66 -18.78
N ILE A 329 15.97 -4.83 -18.21
CA ILE A 329 14.63 -5.19 -17.72
C ILE A 329 14.66 -5.19 -16.19
N MET A 330 13.89 -4.30 -15.56
CA MET A 330 13.83 -4.14 -14.11
C MET A 330 12.61 -4.88 -13.58
N VAL A 331 12.84 -5.87 -12.70
CA VAL A 331 11.82 -6.66 -11.99
C VAL A 331 12.21 -6.78 -10.52
N SER A 332 11.39 -7.41 -9.69
CA SER A 332 11.68 -7.61 -8.26
C SER A 332 11.65 -9.10 -7.87
N PRO A 333 12.58 -9.59 -7.04
CA PRO A 333 12.53 -10.96 -6.50
C PRO A 333 11.57 -11.08 -5.29
N GLY A 334 10.66 -10.14 -5.10
CA GLY A 334 9.75 -10.03 -3.96
C GLY A 334 9.70 -8.62 -3.41
N MET A 335 9.66 -8.44 -2.09
CA MET A 335 9.56 -7.11 -1.49
C MET A 335 10.86 -6.32 -1.61
N ALA A 336 10.81 -5.19 -2.29
CA ALA A 336 11.94 -4.27 -2.51
C ALA A 336 12.63 -3.80 -1.20
N CYS A 337 11.91 -3.77 -0.08
CA CYS A 337 12.45 -3.32 1.22
C CYS A 337 13.51 -4.26 1.81
N LYS A 338 13.54 -5.53 1.43
CA LYS A 338 14.56 -6.52 1.83
C LYS A 338 15.58 -6.82 0.74
N ALA A 339 15.51 -6.17 -0.43
CA ALA A 339 16.37 -6.43 -1.58
C ALA A 339 17.88 -6.28 -1.30
N ARG A 340 18.26 -5.52 -0.26
CA ARG A 340 19.67 -5.45 0.18
C ARG A 340 20.16 -6.70 0.92
N ALA A 341 19.25 -7.56 1.40
CA ALA A 341 19.56 -8.73 2.22
C ALA A 341 19.49 -10.05 1.44
N LEU A 342 19.06 -10.06 0.17
CA LEU A 342 18.90 -11.27 -0.67
C LEU A 342 18.13 -12.41 0.01
N SER A 343 17.26 -12.08 0.99
CA SER A 343 16.47 -13.09 1.70
C SER A 343 15.24 -13.49 0.88
N PRO A 344 14.82 -14.76 0.93
CA PRO A 344 13.61 -15.24 0.30
C PRO A 344 12.36 -14.45 0.75
N SER A 345 11.32 -14.43 -0.08
CA SER A 345 10.07 -13.77 0.24
C SER A 345 9.32 -14.49 1.36
N TYR A 346 9.14 -13.82 2.50
CA TYR A 346 8.33 -14.37 3.60
C TYR A 346 6.85 -14.52 3.19
N ILE A 347 6.34 -13.72 2.25
CA ILE A 347 4.96 -13.84 1.75
C ILE A 347 4.79 -15.16 1.00
N ILE A 348 5.71 -15.44 0.08
CA ILE A 348 5.69 -16.71 -0.67
C ILE A 348 5.94 -17.90 0.26
N GLU A 349 6.79 -17.74 1.27
CA GLU A 349 7.05 -18.77 2.27
C GLU A 349 5.81 -19.09 3.14
N GLU A 350 5.03 -18.06 3.50
CA GLU A 350 3.75 -18.23 4.21
C GLU A 350 2.69 -18.94 3.36
N LEU A 351 2.66 -18.69 2.03
CA LEU A 351 1.73 -19.35 1.11
C LEU A 351 2.13 -20.80 0.79
N TYR A 352 3.42 -21.04 0.64
CA TYR A 352 3.97 -22.32 0.17
C TYR A 352 5.12 -22.80 1.06
N PRO A 353 4.85 -23.10 2.34
CA PRO A 353 5.88 -23.49 3.29
C PRO A 353 6.60 -24.77 2.86
N ASN A 354 7.89 -24.84 3.16
CA ASN A 354 8.76 -25.99 2.84
C ASN A 354 8.90 -26.27 1.33
N THR A 355 8.79 -25.25 0.48
CA THR A 355 9.07 -25.31 -0.96
C THR A 355 10.18 -24.35 -1.34
N ASP A 356 10.72 -24.50 -2.56
CA ASP A 356 11.73 -23.58 -3.11
C ASP A 356 11.13 -22.34 -3.79
N ARG A 357 9.80 -22.17 -3.70
CA ARG A 357 9.08 -21.08 -4.38
C ARG A 357 9.55 -19.69 -3.97
N ALA A 358 9.82 -19.47 -2.68
CA ALA A 358 10.28 -18.19 -2.17
C ALA A 358 11.63 -17.74 -2.77
N GLU A 359 12.49 -18.72 -3.12
CA GLU A 359 13.80 -18.47 -3.73
C GLU A 359 13.75 -18.31 -5.26
N LYS A 360 12.68 -18.79 -5.89
CA LYS A 360 12.55 -18.90 -7.36
C LYS A 360 11.41 -18.09 -7.95
N SER A 361 10.84 -17.18 -7.17
CA SER A 361 9.73 -16.33 -7.62
C SER A 361 10.18 -14.93 -7.99
N ILE A 362 9.57 -14.39 -9.05
CA ILE A 362 9.78 -13.02 -9.54
C ILE A 362 8.44 -12.31 -9.59
N ARG A 363 8.40 -11.11 -9.02
CA ARG A 363 7.29 -10.18 -9.19
C ARG A 363 7.52 -9.30 -10.41
N PHE A 364 6.57 -9.33 -11.33
CA PHE A 364 6.39 -8.37 -12.39
C PHE A 364 5.29 -7.40 -11.98
N SER A 365 5.50 -6.13 -12.12
CA SER A 365 4.45 -5.15 -11.88
C SER A 365 4.39 -4.14 -13.01
N PHE A 366 3.19 -3.98 -13.54
CA PHE A 366 2.90 -3.22 -14.74
C PHE A 366 2.46 -1.80 -14.40
N GLY A 367 2.79 -0.87 -15.29
CA GLY A 367 2.35 0.51 -15.21
C GLY A 367 1.59 0.94 -16.46
N LEU A 368 1.03 2.15 -16.42
CA LEU A 368 0.27 2.73 -17.52
C LEU A 368 1.13 3.01 -18.77
N GLU A 369 2.45 2.93 -18.65
CA GLU A 369 3.40 3.10 -19.74
C GLU A 369 3.93 1.76 -20.29
N THR A 370 3.58 0.62 -19.68
CA THR A 370 3.99 -0.72 -20.12
C THR A 370 3.34 -1.05 -21.47
N LYS A 371 4.12 -1.45 -22.45
CA LYS A 371 3.63 -1.74 -23.81
C LYS A 371 3.83 -3.22 -24.17
N LYS A 372 2.92 -3.81 -24.94
CA LYS A 372 3.02 -5.20 -25.44
C LYS A 372 4.38 -5.52 -26.07
N LYS A 373 4.93 -4.62 -26.90
CA LYS A 373 6.25 -4.77 -27.52
C LYS A 373 7.41 -4.88 -26.49
N ASP A 374 7.24 -4.30 -25.32
CA ASP A 374 8.23 -4.40 -24.24
C ASP A 374 8.15 -5.78 -23.60
N LEU A 375 6.94 -6.30 -23.43
CA LEU A 375 6.68 -7.65 -22.93
C LEU A 375 7.18 -8.74 -23.86
N ASP A 376 7.04 -8.56 -25.19
CA ASP A 376 7.65 -9.47 -26.17
C ASP A 376 9.16 -9.59 -26.03
N TYR A 377 9.84 -8.46 -25.75
CA TYR A 377 11.27 -8.47 -25.48
C TYR A 377 11.61 -9.20 -24.18
N VAL A 378 10.82 -8.99 -23.13
CA VAL A 378 10.97 -9.68 -21.84
C VAL A 378 10.79 -11.18 -22.00
N VAL A 379 9.75 -11.63 -22.69
CA VAL A 379 9.49 -13.06 -22.96
C VAL A 379 10.63 -13.70 -23.73
N LYS A 380 11.15 -13.05 -24.78
CA LYS A 380 12.32 -13.54 -25.50
C LYS A 380 13.55 -13.66 -24.61
N ALA A 381 13.76 -12.70 -23.71
CA ALA A 381 14.88 -12.76 -22.78
C ALA A 381 14.70 -13.92 -21.78
N LEU A 382 13.50 -14.08 -21.22
CA LEU A 382 13.19 -15.20 -20.30
C LEU A 382 13.36 -16.55 -20.99
N LYS A 383 12.81 -16.73 -22.22
CA LYS A 383 12.97 -17.97 -22.98
C LYS A 383 14.44 -18.35 -23.13
N LYS A 384 15.28 -17.41 -23.58
CA LYS A 384 16.72 -17.65 -23.80
C LYS A 384 17.46 -18.05 -22.52
N PHE A 385 16.96 -17.64 -21.36
CA PHE A 385 17.65 -17.87 -20.09
C PHE A 385 17.14 -19.11 -19.32
N LEU A 386 15.87 -19.43 -19.50
CA LEU A 386 15.19 -20.51 -18.78
C LEU A 386 15.21 -21.85 -19.55
N THR A 387 15.40 -21.81 -20.86
CA THR A 387 15.63 -22.99 -21.72
C THR A 387 17.11 -23.24 -21.93
#